data_bc754e39d62f2bb700ac8a8315dfa7c0
#
_entry.id   bc754e39d62f2bb700ac8a8315dfa7c0
#
_cell.length_a   1.000
_cell.length_b   1.000
_cell.length_c   1.000
_cell.angle_alpha   90.00
_cell.angle_beta   90.00
_cell.angle_gamma   90.00
#
_symmetry.space_group_name_H-M   'P 1'
#
loop_
_entity.id
_entity.type
_entity.pdbx_description
1 polymer ?
#
loop_
_entity_poly.entity_id
_entity_poly.type
_entity_poly.pdbx_seq_one_letter_code
_entity_poly.pdbx_strand_id
1 'polypeptide(L)'
;MLFRSGPYEDASKIIKKILTDSGIDSFNITKSKNKHADCIIVLGGDKGVRNYFHRTFDSSLPVLGISEGETSGFLAQIELREFSSFVGILKKQNFTVEEVPRLGVKIDGKNVYPILNDVAVFSSKSAMLMEHTLRVNGDEVWHDNGDGIIVSTPIGSSAYSMSVGGPMLFQDSAVFEIISVNSLDITRRPIIISNSSFIEIDDISARLHCEVVLDGLDRYKVKKTVECSKFNPPAKIIRLKKDTTGISALAKKVHLAEDLL
;
A
#
# COMPACT_ATOMS: atom_id res chain seq x y z
N MET A 1 -4.65 23.03 -1.79
CA MET A 1 -4.52 21.70 -2.37
C MET A 1 -3.11 21.48 -2.90
N LEU A 2 -2.47 20.43 -2.46
CA LEU A 2 -1.11 20.07 -2.83
C LEU A 2 -1.14 18.89 -3.80
N PHE A 3 -0.21 18.83 -4.75
CA PHE A 3 -0.04 17.65 -5.57
C PHE A 3 1.43 17.43 -5.93
N ARG A 4 1.77 16.19 -6.26
CA ARG A 4 3.11 15.80 -6.64
C ARG A 4 3.21 15.76 -8.17
N SER A 5 4.20 16.45 -8.74
CA SER A 5 4.60 16.28 -10.14
C SER A 5 5.83 15.36 -10.20
N GLY A 6 5.81 14.44 -11.12
CA GLY A 6 6.92 13.56 -11.49
C GLY A 6 6.99 13.50 -13.01
N PRO A 7 7.02 12.33 -13.63
CA PRO A 7 6.91 12.18 -15.10
C PRO A 7 5.58 12.68 -15.68
N TYR A 8 4.66 13.15 -14.84
CA TYR A 8 3.28 13.58 -15.14
C TYR A 8 3.14 15.12 -15.23
N GLU A 9 4.07 15.79 -15.90
CA GLU A 9 4.09 17.26 -15.92
C GLU A 9 2.88 17.86 -16.66
N ASP A 10 2.47 17.25 -17.76
CA ASP A 10 1.33 17.74 -18.55
C ASP A 10 0.00 17.50 -17.86
N ALA A 11 -0.21 16.34 -17.25
CA ALA A 11 -1.38 16.08 -16.40
C ALA A 11 -1.47 17.06 -15.23
N SER A 12 -0.34 17.40 -14.64
CA SER A 12 -0.25 18.40 -13.59
C SER A 12 -0.70 19.79 -14.05
N LYS A 13 -0.36 20.21 -15.28
CA LYS A 13 -0.80 21.48 -15.88
C LYS A 13 -2.31 21.49 -16.11
N ILE A 14 -2.84 20.38 -16.63
CA ILE A 14 -4.28 20.21 -16.87
C ILE A 14 -5.06 20.35 -15.55
N ILE A 15 -4.67 19.61 -14.52
CA ILE A 15 -5.33 19.67 -13.20
C ILE A 15 -5.26 21.07 -12.61
N LYS A 16 -4.10 21.73 -12.66
CA LYS A 16 -3.96 23.11 -12.18
C LYS A 16 -4.92 24.06 -12.87
N LYS A 17 -5.02 23.97 -14.19
CA LYS A 17 -5.94 24.80 -14.97
C LYS A 17 -7.38 24.59 -14.52
N ILE A 18 -7.83 23.33 -14.45
CA ILE A 18 -9.20 22.99 -14.02
C ILE A 18 -9.50 23.52 -12.61
N LEU A 19 -8.56 23.38 -11.68
CA LEU A 19 -8.70 23.89 -10.31
C LEU A 19 -8.79 25.42 -10.29
N THR A 20 -7.90 26.11 -11.00
CA THR A 20 -7.88 27.57 -11.09
C THR A 20 -9.17 28.12 -11.71
N ASP A 21 -9.63 27.53 -12.81
CA ASP A 21 -10.89 27.90 -13.49
C ASP A 21 -12.11 27.68 -12.56
N SER A 22 -11.99 26.78 -11.59
CA SER A 22 -13.02 26.48 -10.56
C SER A 22 -12.86 27.32 -9.28
N GLY A 23 -11.89 28.20 -9.19
CA GLY A 23 -11.59 29.04 -8.03
C GLY A 23 -11.04 28.23 -6.84
N ILE A 24 -10.26 27.19 -7.11
CA ILE A 24 -9.57 26.37 -6.09
C ILE A 24 -8.06 26.64 -6.19
N ASP A 25 -7.47 27.11 -5.10
CA ASP A 25 -6.03 27.33 -5.04
C ASP A 25 -5.27 26.00 -5.04
N SER A 26 -4.23 25.94 -5.85
CA SER A 26 -3.36 24.75 -5.92
C SER A 26 -1.88 25.12 -5.97
N PHE A 27 -1.06 24.33 -5.32
CA PHE A 27 0.38 24.53 -5.29
C PHE A 27 1.12 23.20 -5.22
N ASN A 28 2.40 23.20 -5.62
CA ASN A 28 3.21 21.99 -5.62
C ASN A 28 3.76 21.73 -4.22
N ILE A 29 3.65 20.49 -3.74
CA ILE A 29 4.10 20.05 -2.42
C ILE A 29 5.60 20.33 -2.18
N THR A 30 6.42 20.25 -3.22
CA THR A 30 7.87 20.46 -3.12
C THR A 30 8.27 21.92 -2.98
N LYS A 31 7.38 22.86 -3.33
CA LYS A 31 7.68 24.31 -3.38
C LYS A 31 7.06 25.13 -2.24
N SER A 32 6.35 24.48 -1.32
CA SER A 32 5.49 25.23 -0.38
C SER A 32 5.52 24.65 1.03
N LYS A 33 6.61 24.89 1.76
CA LYS A 33 6.78 24.38 3.14
C LYS A 33 5.79 24.96 4.18
N ASN A 34 5.09 26.07 3.89
CA ASN A 34 4.28 26.80 4.88
C ASN A 34 2.84 27.13 4.43
N LYS A 35 2.30 26.45 3.44
CA LYS A 35 0.91 26.70 3.00
C LYS A 35 -0.03 25.64 3.57
N HIS A 36 -1.16 26.08 4.12
CA HIS A 36 -2.23 25.20 4.51
C HIS A 36 -2.89 24.57 3.28
N ALA A 37 -3.20 23.29 3.36
CA ALA A 37 -3.91 22.55 2.33
C ALA A 37 -4.98 21.68 2.98
N ASP A 38 -6.12 21.54 2.32
CA ASP A 38 -7.22 20.70 2.77
C ASP A 38 -7.06 19.23 2.32
N CYS A 39 -6.42 19.03 1.17
CA CYS A 39 -6.13 17.70 0.67
C CYS A 39 -4.94 17.70 -0.30
N ILE A 40 -4.46 16.51 -0.62
CA ILE A 40 -3.37 16.25 -1.54
C ILE A 40 -3.91 15.52 -2.76
N ILE A 41 -3.57 16.00 -3.97
CA ILE A 41 -3.82 15.26 -5.21
C ILE A 41 -2.52 14.58 -5.62
N VAL A 42 -2.60 13.28 -5.86
CA VAL A 42 -1.47 12.47 -6.32
C VAL A 42 -1.78 11.91 -7.71
N LEU A 43 -0.88 12.16 -8.65
CA LEU A 43 -0.91 11.61 -10.00
C LEU A 43 -0.10 10.32 -10.08
N GLY A 44 -0.53 9.40 -10.95
CA GLY A 44 0.16 8.13 -11.20
C GLY A 44 -0.57 6.91 -10.67
N GLY A 45 -1.88 7.01 -10.50
CA GLY A 45 -2.71 5.88 -10.10
C GLY A 45 -2.36 5.32 -8.73
N ASP A 46 -2.65 4.05 -8.51
CA ASP A 46 -2.36 3.34 -7.26
C ASP A 46 -0.87 3.36 -6.91
N LYS A 47 0.00 3.21 -7.92
CA LYS A 47 1.45 3.28 -7.74
C LYS A 47 1.89 4.66 -7.22
N GLY A 48 1.29 5.73 -7.74
CA GLY A 48 1.57 7.10 -7.30
C GLY A 48 1.16 7.32 -5.85
N VAL A 49 -0.05 6.88 -5.47
CA VAL A 49 -0.58 6.98 -4.11
C VAL A 49 0.26 6.15 -3.13
N ARG A 50 0.61 4.92 -3.49
CA ARG A 50 1.51 4.06 -2.69
C ARG A 50 2.87 4.72 -2.49
N ASN A 51 3.49 5.23 -3.54
CA ASN A 51 4.77 5.96 -3.46
C ASN A 51 4.70 7.19 -2.55
N TYR A 52 3.57 7.90 -2.55
CA TYR A 52 3.37 9.05 -1.68
C TYR A 52 3.37 8.61 -0.21
N PHE A 53 2.55 7.63 0.15
CA PHE A 53 2.44 7.15 1.53
C PHE A 53 3.71 6.44 2.00
N HIS A 54 4.39 5.72 1.11
CA HIS A 54 5.66 5.05 1.41
C HIS A 54 6.76 6.03 1.86
N ARG A 55 6.67 7.31 1.49
CA ARG A 55 7.65 8.35 1.85
C ARG A 55 7.12 9.37 2.85
N THR A 56 5.97 9.10 3.45
CA THR A 56 5.28 10.04 4.34
C THR A 56 4.94 9.36 5.67
N PHE A 57 5.58 9.79 6.76
CA PHE A 57 5.19 9.35 8.11
C PHE A 57 3.90 10.01 8.55
N ASP A 58 3.80 11.33 8.40
CA ASP A 58 2.58 12.09 8.69
C ASP A 58 1.64 12.07 7.49
N SER A 59 0.47 11.46 7.67
CA SER A 59 -0.61 11.37 6.69
C SER A 59 -1.87 12.08 7.18
N SER A 60 -1.73 13.23 7.83
CA SER A 60 -2.84 14.01 8.38
C SER A 60 -3.84 14.46 7.30
N LEU A 61 -3.36 14.81 6.11
CA LEU A 61 -4.18 15.27 5.00
C LEU A 61 -4.70 14.12 4.15
N PRO A 62 -5.98 14.16 3.74
CA PRO A 62 -6.54 13.16 2.84
C PRO A 62 -5.98 13.30 1.42
N VAL A 63 -5.81 12.16 0.76
CA VAL A 63 -5.21 12.04 -0.56
C VAL A 63 -6.25 11.65 -1.59
N LEU A 64 -6.32 12.38 -2.69
CA LEU A 64 -7.04 12.01 -3.90
C LEU A 64 -6.05 11.46 -4.92
N GLY A 65 -6.15 10.17 -5.23
CA GLY A 65 -5.41 9.54 -6.30
C GLY A 65 -6.07 9.74 -7.66
N ILE A 66 -5.28 10.08 -8.68
CA ILE A 66 -5.74 10.22 -10.06
C ILE A 66 -4.86 9.35 -10.97
N SER A 67 -5.51 8.55 -11.83
CA SER A 67 -4.87 7.75 -12.87
C SER A 67 -4.84 8.51 -14.20
N GLU A 68 -3.79 8.34 -14.99
CA GLU A 68 -3.72 8.81 -16.37
C GLU A 68 -4.16 7.73 -17.38
N GLY A 69 -4.18 6.47 -16.96
CA GLY A 69 -4.56 5.32 -17.78
C GLY A 69 -6.04 5.00 -17.72
N GLU A 70 -6.46 4.02 -18.50
CA GLU A 70 -7.86 3.60 -18.63
C GLU A 70 -8.41 2.82 -17.43
N THR A 71 -7.57 2.46 -16.47
CA THR A 71 -7.99 1.67 -15.31
C THR A 71 -7.87 2.47 -14.01
N SER A 72 -9.03 2.75 -13.40
CA SER A 72 -9.08 3.19 -12.01
C SER A 72 -8.70 2.02 -11.09
N GLY A 73 -7.82 2.31 -10.13
CA GLY A 73 -7.37 1.34 -9.13
C GLY A 73 -8.16 1.39 -7.82
N PHE A 74 -7.63 0.72 -6.79
CA PHE A 74 -8.20 0.76 -5.45
C PHE A 74 -7.91 2.07 -4.71
N LEU A 75 -6.73 2.65 -4.95
CA LEU A 75 -6.28 3.88 -4.30
C LEU A 75 -6.61 5.12 -5.12
N ALA A 76 -6.56 5.01 -6.46
CA ALA A 76 -6.89 6.07 -7.40
C ALA A 76 -8.17 5.72 -8.16
N GLN A 77 -9.31 6.27 -7.71
CA GLN A 77 -10.64 5.93 -8.24
C GLN A 77 -11.03 6.65 -9.51
N ILE A 78 -10.36 7.76 -9.83
CA ILE A 78 -10.74 8.60 -10.97
C ILE A 78 -9.61 8.69 -11.98
N GLU A 79 -10.01 8.81 -13.23
CA GLU A 79 -9.10 9.09 -14.33
C GLU A 79 -8.96 10.58 -14.55
N LEU A 80 -7.83 10.99 -15.10
CA LEU A 80 -7.56 12.39 -15.42
C LEU A 80 -8.66 13.02 -16.29
N ARG A 81 -9.16 12.26 -17.27
CA ARG A 81 -10.24 12.72 -18.18
C ARG A 81 -11.56 13.00 -17.46
N GLU A 82 -11.82 12.34 -16.32
CA GLU A 82 -13.04 12.51 -15.54
C GLU A 82 -12.90 13.63 -14.49
N PHE A 83 -11.68 14.10 -14.20
CA PHE A 83 -11.40 14.97 -13.06
C PHE A 83 -12.27 16.24 -13.04
N SER A 84 -12.52 16.85 -14.21
CA SER A 84 -13.33 18.08 -14.32
C SER A 84 -14.76 17.89 -13.78
N SER A 85 -15.36 16.70 -13.93
CA SER A 85 -16.69 16.41 -13.44
C SER A 85 -16.76 16.30 -11.91
N PHE A 86 -15.65 16.02 -11.24
CA PHE A 86 -15.58 15.86 -9.80
C PHE A 86 -15.14 17.11 -9.03
N VAL A 87 -14.69 18.16 -9.71
CA VAL A 87 -14.20 19.39 -9.06
C VAL A 87 -15.28 20.08 -8.22
N GLY A 88 -16.54 20.06 -8.69
CA GLY A 88 -17.68 20.58 -7.92
C GLY A 88 -17.91 19.83 -6.60
N ILE A 89 -17.67 18.54 -6.58
CA ILE A 89 -17.76 17.68 -5.38
C ILE A 89 -16.61 18.03 -4.43
N LEU A 90 -15.40 18.19 -4.93
CA LEU A 90 -14.24 18.60 -4.14
C LEU A 90 -14.43 19.97 -3.52
N LYS A 91 -14.93 20.96 -4.29
CA LYS A 91 -15.18 22.32 -3.81
C LYS A 91 -16.23 22.38 -2.69
N LYS A 92 -17.26 21.54 -2.79
CA LYS A 92 -18.32 21.43 -1.77
C LYS A 92 -17.96 20.49 -0.62
N GLN A 93 -16.78 19.86 -0.66
CA GLN A 93 -16.35 18.83 0.28
C GLN A 93 -17.36 17.68 0.45
N ASN A 94 -18.11 17.38 -0.61
CA ASN A 94 -19.13 16.32 -0.61
C ASN A 94 -18.50 14.96 -1.04
N PHE A 95 -17.50 14.53 -0.32
CA PHE A 95 -16.80 13.26 -0.51
C PHE A 95 -16.63 12.54 0.82
N THR A 96 -16.33 11.26 0.77
CA THR A 96 -15.95 10.50 1.97
C THR A 96 -14.43 10.38 2.06
N VAL A 97 -13.93 10.26 3.28
CA VAL A 97 -12.52 9.96 3.54
C VAL A 97 -12.46 8.58 4.16
N GLU A 98 -11.82 7.65 3.47
CA GLU A 98 -11.58 6.30 3.94
C GLU A 98 -10.24 6.24 4.65
N GLU A 99 -10.22 5.65 5.84
CA GLU A 99 -8.98 5.36 6.59
C GLU A 99 -8.48 3.97 6.24
N VAL A 100 -7.30 3.91 5.66
CA VAL A 100 -6.65 2.69 5.21
C VAL A 100 -5.54 2.32 6.18
N PRO A 101 -5.52 1.09 6.73
CA PRO A 101 -4.46 0.63 7.62
C PRO A 101 -3.09 0.70 6.93
N ARG A 102 -2.08 1.09 7.71
CA ARG A 102 -0.67 1.02 7.30
C ARG A 102 0.07 0.06 8.21
N LEU A 103 1.09 -0.58 7.67
CA LEU A 103 1.98 -1.44 8.45
C LEU A 103 3.27 -0.68 8.77
N GLY A 104 3.59 -0.54 10.05
CA GLY A 104 4.87 -0.04 10.53
C GLY A 104 5.88 -1.18 10.54
N VAL A 105 7.10 -0.90 10.10
CA VAL A 105 8.15 -1.90 9.93
C VAL A 105 9.42 -1.45 10.62
N LYS A 106 10.07 -2.39 11.34
CA LYS A 106 11.44 -2.24 11.78
C LYS A 106 12.29 -3.38 11.21
N ILE A 107 13.49 -3.06 10.80
CA ILE A 107 14.47 -4.01 10.29
C ILE A 107 15.71 -3.91 11.18
N ASP A 108 16.08 -5.03 11.82
CA ASP A 108 17.21 -5.09 12.78
C ASP A 108 17.11 -3.97 13.85
N GLY A 109 15.88 -3.72 14.37
CA GLY A 109 15.57 -2.72 15.38
C GLY A 109 15.47 -1.27 14.87
N LYS A 110 15.64 -1.00 13.56
CA LYS A 110 15.55 0.34 12.97
C LYS A 110 14.23 0.55 12.28
N ASN A 111 13.53 1.64 12.61
CA ASN A 111 12.33 2.03 11.90
C ASN A 111 12.64 2.37 10.44
N VAL A 112 11.80 1.87 9.54
CA VAL A 112 11.76 2.24 8.13
C VAL A 112 10.42 2.90 7.80
N TYR A 113 10.24 3.35 6.56
CA TYR A 113 8.98 3.97 6.17
C TYR A 113 7.81 2.99 6.30
N PRO A 114 6.65 3.44 6.81
CA PRO A 114 5.45 2.62 6.87
C PRO A 114 4.90 2.35 5.47
N ILE A 115 4.29 1.20 5.30
CA ILE A 115 3.83 0.69 4.01
C ILE A 115 2.31 0.59 3.92
N LEU A 116 1.79 0.51 2.69
CA LEU A 116 0.38 0.32 2.40
C LEU A 116 0.03 -1.13 2.03
N ASN A 117 0.89 -1.80 1.26
CA ASN A 117 0.57 -3.13 0.74
C ASN A 117 1.20 -4.25 1.59
N ASP A 118 2.50 -4.48 1.41
CA ASP A 118 3.14 -5.67 1.95
C ASP A 118 4.62 -5.46 2.29
N VAL A 119 5.08 -6.28 3.23
CA VAL A 119 6.48 -6.53 3.55
C VAL A 119 6.79 -7.95 3.13
N ALA A 120 7.78 -8.12 2.28
CA ALA A 120 8.22 -9.42 1.83
C ALA A 120 9.67 -9.65 2.23
N VAL A 121 9.96 -10.79 2.85
CA VAL A 121 11.32 -11.19 3.25
C VAL A 121 11.71 -12.40 2.43
N PHE A 122 12.84 -12.31 1.72
CA PHE A 122 13.32 -13.34 0.82
C PHE A 122 14.85 -13.50 0.89
N SER A 123 15.34 -14.65 0.43
CA SER A 123 16.75 -14.75 0.06
C SER A 123 17.07 -13.77 -1.07
N SER A 124 18.25 -13.16 -1.05
CA SER A 124 18.70 -12.20 -2.06
C SER A 124 18.84 -12.78 -3.48
N LYS A 125 18.81 -14.10 -3.60
CA LYS A 125 18.78 -14.80 -4.89
C LYS A 125 17.62 -15.79 -4.94
N SER A 126 16.97 -15.86 -6.10
CA SER A 126 15.96 -16.89 -6.40
C SER A 126 16.52 -18.31 -6.31
N ALA A 127 15.65 -19.29 -6.08
CA ALA A 127 15.99 -20.69 -5.91
C ALA A 127 16.95 -20.97 -4.72
N MET A 128 16.88 -20.16 -3.69
CA MET A 128 17.59 -20.36 -2.42
C MET A 128 16.57 -20.31 -1.29
N LEU A 129 16.59 -21.35 -0.49
CA LEU A 129 15.76 -21.42 0.72
C LEU A 129 16.21 -20.37 1.74
N MET A 130 15.22 -19.82 2.40
CA MET A 130 15.33 -18.97 3.57
C MET A 130 14.71 -19.69 4.75
N GLU A 131 15.42 -19.74 5.86
CA GLU A 131 14.93 -20.21 7.14
C GLU A 131 14.50 -19.04 8.00
N HIS A 132 13.40 -19.16 8.72
CA HIS A 132 12.90 -18.12 9.60
C HIS A 132 11.93 -18.67 10.64
N THR A 133 11.79 -17.94 11.75
CA THR A 133 10.77 -18.15 12.77
C THR A 133 9.75 -17.02 12.72
N LEU A 134 8.46 -17.35 12.66
CA LEU A 134 7.37 -16.40 12.81
C LEU A 134 6.86 -16.41 14.24
N ARG A 135 6.79 -15.22 14.86
CA ARG A 135 6.14 -14.99 16.15
C ARG A 135 5.01 -13.98 16.02
N VAL A 136 3.93 -14.21 16.75
CA VAL A 136 2.80 -13.29 16.85
C VAL A 136 2.52 -13.03 18.32
N ASN A 137 2.60 -11.79 18.76
CA ASN A 137 2.45 -11.37 20.15
C ASN A 137 3.41 -12.07 21.13
N GLY A 138 4.60 -12.45 20.63
CA GLY A 138 5.63 -13.15 21.38
C GLY A 138 5.55 -14.68 21.32
N ASP A 139 4.43 -15.24 20.89
CA ASP A 139 4.27 -16.69 20.75
C ASP A 139 4.80 -17.15 19.37
N GLU A 140 5.55 -18.24 19.36
CA GLU A 140 6.00 -18.88 18.14
C GLU A 140 4.84 -19.53 17.41
N VAL A 141 4.61 -19.13 16.15
CA VAL A 141 3.57 -19.70 15.30
C VAL A 141 4.13 -20.85 14.48
N TRP A 142 5.33 -20.65 13.90
CA TRP A 142 6.08 -21.68 13.20
C TRP A 142 7.54 -21.30 12.99
N HIS A 143 8.34 -22.32 12.82
CA HIS A 143 9.65 -22.27 12.18
C HIS A 143 9.52 -22.86 10.78
N ASP A 144 10.07 -22.22 9.75
CA ASP A 144 9.81 -22.59 8.36
C ASP A 144 11.05 -22.43 7.47
N ASN A 145 11.06 -23.25 6.41
CA ASN A 145 12.02 -23.22 5.33
C ASN A 145 11.27 -23.08 4.00
N GLY A 146 11.55 -22.05 3.25
CA GLY A 146 10.86 -21.77 1.98
C GLY A 146 11.58 -20.70 1.18
N ASP A 147 10.92 -20.14 0.18
CA ASP A 147 11.47 -19.02 -0.57
C ASP A 147 11.45 -17.73 0.24
N GLY A 148 10.45 -17.55 1.13
CA GLY A 148 10.31 -16.38 1.95
C GLY A 148 8.99 -16.30 2.71
N ILE A 149 8.71 -15.12 3.25
CA ILE A 149 7.48 -14.81 3.98
C ILE A 149 6.98 -13.41 3.61
N ILE A 150 5.66 -13.24 3.52
CA ILE A 150 5.00 -11.97 3.24
C ILE A 150 4.05 -11.63 4.38
N VAL A 151 4.10 -10.37 4.85
CA VAL A 151 3.10 -9.77 5.73
C VAL A 151 2.35 -8.70 4.95
N SER A 152 1.03 -8.82 4.84
CA SER A 152 0.22 -7.97 3.98
C SER A 152 -0.91 -7.28 4.74
N THR A 153 -1.22 -6.06 4.32
CA THR A 153 -2.43 -5.33 4.71
C THR A 153 -3.61 -5.80 3.86
N PRO A 154 -4.86 -5.46 4.21
CA PRO A 154 -6.01 -5.75 3.35
C PRO A 154 -5.89 -5.21 1.92
N ILE A 155 -5.31 -4.01 1.72
CA ILE A 155 -5.04 -3.49 0.37
C ILE A 155 -3.99 -4.32 -0.34
N GLY A 156 -2.92 -4.70 0.35
CA GLY A 156 -1.85 -5.54 -0.17
C GLY A 156 -2.28 -6.96 -0.52
N SER A 157 -3.38 -7.47 0.06
CA SER A 157 -3.90 -8.81 -0.24
C SER A 157 -4.21 -9.03 -1.72
N SER A 158 -4.44 -7.95 -2.47
CA SER A 158 -4.66 -7.98 -3.91
C SER A 158 -3.39 -7.68 -4.74
N ALA A 159 -2.21 -7.62 -4.09
CA ALA A 159 -0.91 -7.37 -4.72
C ALA A 159 -0.04 -8.64 -4.73
N TYR A 160 1.14 -8.60 -4.11
CA TYR A 160 2.06 -9.75 -4.14
C TYR A 160 1.52 -10.96 -3.37
N SER A 161 0.83 -10.74 -2.26
CA SER A 161 0.13 -11.77 -1.49
C SER A 161 -0.77 -12.66 -2.38
N MET A 162 -1.59 -12.04 -3.24
CA MET A 162 -2.46 -12.76 -4.17
C MET A 162 -1.67 -13.68 -5.12
N SER A 163 -0.51 -13.23 -5.60
CA SER A 163 0.31 -13.98 -6.56
C SER A 163 0.89 -15.26 -5.98
N VAL A 164 0.96 -15.38 -4.65
CA VAL A 164 1.47 -16.55 -3.93
C VAL A 164 0.36 -17.34 -3.25
N GLY A 165 -0.89 -17.12 -3.64
CA GLY A 165 -2.05 -17.89 -3.18
C GLY A 165 -2.71 -17.36 -1.90
N GLY A 166 -2.43 -16.12 -1.50
CA GLY A 166 -3.12 -15.48 -0.40
C GLY A 166 -4.58 -15.14 -0.74
N PRO A 167 -5.49 -15.18 0.25
CA PRO A 167 -6.86 -14.76 0.07
C PRO A 167 -6.96 -13.24 -0.12
N MET A 168 -7.92 -12.79 -0.92
CA MET A 168 -8.25 -11.38 -0.99
C MET A 168 -9.06 -10.95 0.24
N LEU A 169 -8.63 -9.88 0.88
CA LEU A 169 -9.26 -9.30 2.06
C LEU A 169 -10.07 -8.06 1.68
N PHE A 170 -11.18 -7.84 2.39
CA PHE A 170 -11.91 -6.58 2.29
C PHE A 170 -11.07 -5.44 2.88
N GLN A 171 -11.06 -4.28 2.21
CA GLN A 171 -10.18 -3.15 2.58
C GLN A 171 -10.44 -2.58 3.97
N ASP A 172 -11.67 -2.69 4.45
CA ASP A 172 -12.12 -2.24 5.78
C ASP A 172 -11.88 -3.28 6.90
N SER A 173 -11.32 -4.44 6.55
CA SER A 173 -11.02 -5.48 7.54
C SER A 173 -9.89 -5.04 8.48
N ALA A 174 -10.10 -5.24 9.78
CA ALA A 174 -9.12 -4.91 10.81
C ALA A 174 -8.11 -6.06 11.03
N VAL A 175 -7.47 -6.52 9.95
CA VAL A 175 -6.58 -7.69 9.97
C VAL A 175 -5.28 -7.44 9.20
N PHE A 176 -4.31 -8.32 9.43
CA PHE A 176 -3.14 -8.54 8.57
C PHE A 176 -3.13 -9.99 8.11
N GLU A 177 -2.53 -10.23 6.97
CA GLU A 177 -2.32 -11.53 6.40
C GLU A 177 -0.82 -11.88 6.43
N ILE A 178 -0.50 -13.14 6.74
CA ILE A 178 0.86 -13.67 6.73
C ILE A 178 0.91 -14.94 5.89
N ILE A 179 1.86 -14.99 4.95
CA ILE A 179 1.98 -16.09 4.00
C ILE A 179 3.44 -16.54 3.91
N SER A 180 3.69 -17.82 4.17
CA SER A 180 4.95 -18.45 3.78
C SER A 180 4.94 -18.74 2.27
N VAL A 181 6.01 -18.36 1.58
CA VAL A 181 6.13 -18.52 0.13
C VAL A 181 6.90 -19.79 -0.17
N ASN A 182 6.26 -20.73 -0.89
CA ASN A 182 6.86 -21.99 -1.30
C ASN A 182 7.52 -22.74 -0.12
N SER A 183 6.83 -22.82 1.02
CA SER A 183 7.28 -23.56 2.19
C SER A 183 7.53 -25.04 1.84
N LEU A 184 8.57 -25.63 2.41
CA LEU A 184 8.82 -27.06 2.34
C LEU A 184 7.79 -27.87 3.17
N ASP A 185 7.12 -27.24 4.13
CA ASP A 185 6.02 -27.81 4.87
C ASP A 185 4.71 -27.64 4.09
N ILE A 186 4.26 -28.72 3.45
CA ILE A 186 3.03 -28.74 2.64
C ILE A 186 1.75 -28.42 3.43
N THR A 187 1.80 -28.46 4.76
CA THR A 187 0.65 -28.12 5.62
C THR A 187 0.54 -26.63 5.90
N ARG A 188 1.56 -25.85 5.55
CA ARG A 188 1.58 -24.41 5.76
C ARG A 188 0.45 -23.73 4.99
N ARG A 189 -0.27 -22.86 5.65
CA ARG A 189 -1.39 -22.10 5.07
C ARG A 189 -1.22 -20.61 5.41
N PRO A 190 -1.72 -19.70 4.56
CA PRO A 190 -1.86 -18.31 4.95
C PRO A 190 -2.67 -18.17 6.23
N ILE A 191 -2.24 -17.27 7.11
CA ILE A 191 -2.98 -16.95 8.33
C ILE A 191 -3.43 -15.50 8.32
N ILE A 192 -4.60 -15.26 8.87
CA ILE A 192 -5.18 -13.94 9.05
C ILE A 192 -5.24 -13.65 10.54
N ILE A 193 -4.65 -12.53 10.95
CA ILE A 193 -4.56 -12.13 12.35
C ILE A 193 -5.12 -10.72 12.55
N SER A 194 -5.42 -10.34 13.80
CA SER A 194 -5.82 -8.97 14.12
C SER A 194 -4.73 -7.97 13.71
N ASN A 195 -5.10 -6.81 13.16
CA ASN A 195 -4.14 -5.74 12.87
C ASN A 195 -3.58 -5.06 14.13
N SER A 196 -4.09 -5.39 15.31
CA SER A 196 -3.50 -4.99 16.60
C SER A 196 -2.35 -5.90 17.05
N SER A 197 -2.12 -7.01 16.36
CA SER A 197 -1.05 -7.94 16.69
C SER A 197 0.32 -7.36 16.37
N PHE A 198 1.31 -7.76 17.18
CA PHE A 198 2.73 -7.55 16.90
C PHE A 198 3.29 -8.80 16.22
N ILE A 199 3.92 -8.60 15.07
CA ILE A 199 4.49 -9.68 14.25
C ILE A 199 6.00 -9.54 14.29
N GLU A 200 6.69 -10.62 14.54
CA GLU A 200 8.14 -10.72 14.49
C GLU A 200 8.55 -11.89 13.61
N ILE A 201 9.49 -11.64 12.72
CA ILE A 201 10.15 -12.64 11.89
C ILE A 201 11.60 -12.61 12.34
N ASP A 202 12.04 -13.66 12.99
CA ASP A 202 13.40 -13.80 13.53
C ASP A 202 14.09 -15.06 13.02
N ASP A 203 15.30 -15.37 13.52
CA ASP A 203 16.14 -16.49 13.09
C ASP A 203 16.32 -16.54 11.57
N ILE A 204 16.32 -15.35 10.94
CA ILE A 204 16.37 -15.21 9.48
C ILE A 204 17.75 -15.65 8.98
N SER A 205 17.78 -16.72 8.20
CA SER A 205 19.01 -17.21 7.60
C SER A 205 18.80 -17.72 6.17
N ALA A 206 19.84 -17.59 5.36
CA ALA A 206 19.96 -18.17 4.03
C ALA A 206 21.44 -18.35 3.69
N ARG A 207 21.71 -19.16 2.67
CA ARG A 207 23.11 -19.37 2.21
C ARG A 207 23.84 -18.07 1.85
N LEU A 208 23.10 -17.07 1.38
CA LEU A 208 23.57 -15.70 1.17
C LEU A 208 22.93 -14.78 2.23
N HIS A 209 22.68 -13.53 1.90
CA HIS A 209 21.92 -12.62 2.76
C HIS A 209 20.44 -12.63 2.40
N CYS A 210 19.62 -12.22 3.34
CA CYS A 210 18.19 -12.00 3.12
C CYS A 210 17.91 -10.51 2.90
N GLU A 211 16.83 -10.24 2.17
CA GLU A 211 16.36 -8.89 1.87
C GLU A 211 14.90 -8.73 2.27
N VAL A 212 14.60 -7.55 2.75
CA VAL A 212 13.23 -7.08 3.00
C VAL A 212 12.83 -6.15 1.87
N VAL A 213 11.71 -6.44 1.23
CA VAL A 213 11.11 -5.63 0.17
C VAL A 213 9.85 -4.97 0.71
N LEU A 214 9.77 -3.65 0.64
CA LEU A 214 8.68 -2.84 1.15
C LEU A 214 7.84 -2.29 0.00
N ASP A 215 6.55 -2.64 -0.06
CA ASP A 215 5.61 -2.21 -1.12
C ASP A 215 6.10 -2.46 -2.56
N GLY A 216 7.07 -3.38 -2.76
CA GLY A 216 7.74 -3.57 -4.03
C GLY A 216 8.60 -2.37 -4.48
N LEU A 217 8.90 -1.41 -3.57
CA LEU A 217 9.60 -0.16 -3.87
C LEU A 217 11.03 -0.14 -3.36
N ASP A 218 11.21 -0.32 -2.07
CA ASP A 218 12.52 -0.25 -1.41
C ASP A 218 12.97 -1.64 -0.96
N ARG A 219 14.29 -1.85 -0.97
CA ARG A 219 14.93 -3.09 -0.55
C ARG A 219 15.98 -2.81 0.52
N TYR A 220 15.97 -3.60 1.57
CA TYR A 220 16.90 -3.52 2.69
C TYR A 220 17.48 -4.89 2.98
N LYS A 221 18.76 -4.95 3.33
CA LYS A 221 19.34 -6.18 3.89
C LYS A 221 18.85 -6.36 5.31
N VAL A 222 18.53 -7.60 5.66
CA VAL A 222 18.19 -8.00 7.03
C VAL A 222 19.22 -9.02 7.54
N LYS A 223 19.51 -8.92 8.84
CA LYS A 223 20.50 -9.82 9.51
C LYS A 223 19.87 -10.63 10.63
N LYS A 224 18.88 -10.06 11.33
CA LYS A 224 18.33 -10.67 12.55
C LYS A 224 16.81 -10.73 12.53
N THR A 225 16.14 -9.56 12.46
CA THR A 225 14.71 -9.47 12.70
C THR A 225 14.00 -8.51 11.77
N VAL A 226 12.75 -8.83 11.46
CA VAL A 226 11.78 -7.91 10.88
C VAL A 226 10.58 -7.87 11.82
N GLU A 227 10.27 -6.70 12.34
CA GLU A 227 9.11 -6.47 13.19
C GLU A 227 8.05 -5.69 12.42
N CYS A 228 6.79 -6.13 12.52
CA CYS A 228 5.66 -5.48 11.88
C CYS A 228 4.55 -5.24 12.88
N SER A 229 3.93 -4.07 12.81
CA SER A 229 2.78 -3.69 13.65
C SER A 229 1.93 -2.64 12.96
N LYS A 230 0.71 -2.41 13.47
CA LYS A 230 -0.14 -1.33 12.97
C LYS A 230 0.56 0.01 13.12
N PHE A 231 0.63 0.77 12.04
CA PHE A 231 1.17 2.13 12.04
C PHE A 231 0.07 3.17 12.17
N ASN A 232 0.30 4.17 13.00
CA ASN A 232 -0.54 5.35 13.11
C ASN A 232 0.26 6.61 12.73
N PRO A 233 -0.35 7.56 11.98
CA PRO A 233 -1.74 7.60 11.52
C PRO A 233 -2.00 6.69 10.31
N PRO A 234 -3.26 6.25 10.08
CA PRO A 234 -3.66 5.54 8.86
C PRO A 234 -3.51 6.44 7.63
N ALA A 235 -3.50 5.84 6.46
CA ALA A 235 -3.60 6.59 5.21
C ALA A 235 -5.05 7.04 5.00
N LYS A 236 -5.25 8.31 4.65
CA LYS A 236 -6.57 8.89 4.38
C LYS A 236 -6.76 9.05 2.88
N ILE A 237 -7.73 8.33 2.31
CA ILE A 237 -8.03 8.34 0.87
C ILE A 237 -9.38 9.01 0.61
N ILE A 238 -9.40 10.00 -0.27
CA ILE A 238 -10.64 10.63 -0.71
C ILE A 238 -11.36 9.70 -1.68
N ARG A 239 -12.64 9.44 -1.38
CA ARG A 239 -13.56 8.66 -2.21
C ARG A 239 -14.64 9.57 -2.79
N LEU A 240 -14.63 9.70 -4.11
CA LEU A 240 -15.58 10.55 -4.85
C LEU A 240 -16.75 9.76 -5.43
N LYS A 241 -16.52 8.47 -5.74
CA LYS A 241 -17.54 7.55 -6.25
C LYS A 241 -18.00 6.64 -5.11
N LYS A 242 -19.32 6.52 -4.91
CA LYS A 242 -19.89 5.70 -3.82
C LYS A 242 -19.71 4.18 -3.99
N ASP A 243 -19.56 3.71 -5.23
CA ASP A 243 -19.68 2.27 -5.58
C ASP A 243 -18.33 1.55 -5.76
N THR A 244 -17.25 2.09 -5.23
CA THR A 244 -15.89 1.55 -5.46
C THR A 244 -15.22 0.96 -4.21
N THR A 245 -15.97 0.80 -3.14
CA THR A 245 -15.51 0.17 -1.89
C THR A 245 -16.10 -1.24 -1.73
N GLY A 246 -15.36 -2.12 -1.08
CA GLY A 246 -15.84 -3.46 -0.73
C GLY A 246 -15.95 -4.43 -1.92
N ILE A 247 -17.06 -5.19 -1.99
CA ILE A 247 -17.28 -6.28 -2.94
C ILE A 247 -17.20 -5.81 -4.40
N SER A 248 -17.71 -4.62 -4.72
CA SER A 248 -17.72 -4.12 -6.11
C SER A 248 -16.31 -3.80 -6.63
N ALA A 249 -15.43 -3.30 -5.76
CA ALA A 249 -14.02 -3.06 -6.11
C ALA A 249 -13.27 -4.39 -6.30
N LEU A 250 -13.55 -5.37 -5.45
CA LEU A 250 -13.00 -6.71 -5.52
C LEU A 250 -13.44 -7.42 -6.81
N ALA A 251 -14.75 -7.40 -7.14
CA ALA A 251 -15.30 -8.00 -8.34
C ALA A 251 -14.69 -7.42 -9.62
N LYS A 252 -14.52 -6.09 -9.68
CA LYS A 252 -13.85 -5.44 -10.81
C LYS A 252 -12.41 -5.94 -11.02
N LYS A 253 -11.69 -6.22 -9.95
CA LYS A 253 -10.30 -6.68 -10.05
C LYS A 253 -10.21 -8.13 -10.50
N VAL A 254 -11.13 -8.98 -10.07
CA VAL A 254 -11.25 -10.37 -10.53
C VAL A 254 -11.58 -10.39 -12.03
N HIS A 255 -12.57 -9.62 -12.47
CA HIS A 255 -12.93 -9.54 -13.89
C HIS A 255 -11.82 -8.94 -14.77
N LEU A 256 -11.09 -7.92 -14.30
CA LEU A 256 -9.94 -7.38 -15.03
C LEU A 256 -8.79 -8.39 -15.17
N ALA A 257 -8.66 -9.34 -14.25
CA ALA A 257 -7.70 -10.43 -14.38
C ALA A 257 -8.15 -11.49 -15.38
N GLU A 258 -9.45 -11.72 -15.54
CA GLU A 258 -10.03 -12.63 -16.55
C GLU A 258 -9.90 -12.07 -17.97
N ASP A 259 -10.01 -10.75 -18.16
CA ASP A 259 -9.85 -10.08 -19.46
C ASP A 259 -8.38 -10.05 -19.96
N LEU A 260 -7.41 -10.42 -19.13
CA LEU A 260 -5.97 -10.45 -19.46
C LEU A 260 -5.45 -11.86 -19.77
N LEU A 261 -6.29 -12.90 -19.65
CA LEU A 261 -6.01 -14.29 -19.99
C LEU A 261 -6.66 -14.67 -21.32
#